data_6f3dc8d92bb80e318af79d38e10f303f
#
_entry.id   6f3dc8d92bb80e318af79d38e10f303f
#
_cell.length_a   1.000
_cell.length_b   1.000
_cell.length_c   1.000
_cell.angle_alpha   90.00
_cell.angle_beta   90.00
_cell.angle_gamma   90.00
#
_symmetry.space_group_name_H-M   'P 1'
#
loop_
_entity.id
_entity.type
_entity.pdbx_description
1 polymer ?
#
loop_
_entity_poly.entity_id
_entity_poly.type
_entity_poly.pdbx_seq_one_letter_code
_entity_poly.pdbx_strand_id
1 'polypeptide(L)'
;WIKGNVPRTDKTKDIFGSGQDNVAEGADPPLAQIYVDMDQVLVDFLGGAKRVLGKDYTDKDWKTSGEDKKSILTKKSPNLFKNLNWMRDGKSLWSFISKHSPKILSAHPTAWMPNAKSDKSAWVKKNLGIKSSDVHLVHRPMKKQYATTNGQPNILIDDHTKNIKEWQSAGGIGILHTNAASTIQKLKKMGF
;
A
#
# COMPACT_ATOMS: atom_id res chain seq x y z
N TRP A 1 -51.79 -72.88 13.43
CA TRP A 1 -50.79 -73.68 14.21
C TRP A 1 -49.55 -73.85 13.32
N ILE A 2 -48.55 -73.18 13.43
CA ILE A 2 -47.13 -73.51 13.41
C ILE A 2 -46.36 -72.22 13.40
N LYS A 3 -45.59 -72.01 14.44
CA LYS A 3 -44.64 -70.93 14.56
C LYS A 3 -43.51 -71.20 13.60
N GLY A 4 -43.26 -70.24 12.66
CA GLY A 4 -42.10 -70.20 11.80
C GLY A 4 -41.10 -69.18 12.37
N ASN A 5 -39.97 -69.64 12.86
CA ASN A 5 -38.82 -68.84 13.23
C ASN A 5 -38.20 -68.22 11.98
N VAL A 6 -38.10 -66.93 11.96
CA VAL A 6 -37.31 -66.20 10.97
C VAL A 6 -36.00 -65.75 11.65
N PRO A 7 -34.84 -66.15 11.15
CA PRO A 7 -33.57 -65.69 11.73
C PRO A 7 -33.30 -64.22 11.40
N ARG A 8 -33.06 -63.40 12.41
CA ARG A 8 -32.51 -62.05 12.28
C ARG A 8 -31.09 -62.15 11.78
N THR A 9 -30.83 -61.71 10.58
CA THR A 9 -29.48 -61.39 10.11
C THR A 9 -29.15 -59.95 10.51
N ASP A 10 -28.38 -59.86 11.55
CA ASP A 10 -27.73 -58.62 12.01
C ASP A 10 -26.54 -58.38 11.06
N LYS A 11 -26.67 -57.36 10.19
CA LYS A 11 -25.59 -56.82 9.38
C LYS A 11 -25.77 -55.30 9.27
N THR A 12 -25.65 -54.60 10.38
CA THR A 12 -25.26 -53.23 10.39
C THR A 12 -23.85 -53.14 10.96
N LYS A 13 -22.87 -53.47 10.10
CA LYS A 13 -21.47 -53.13 10.35
C LYS A 13 -21.21 -51.71 9.85
N ASP A 14 -20.96 -50.84 10.80
CA ASP A 14 -19.96 -49.80 10.81
C ASP A 14 -19.67 -49.09 9.48
N ILE A 15 -20.43 -48.02 9.21
CA ILE A 15 -20.04 -46.96 8.27
C ILE A 15 -19.93 -45.65 9.07
N PHE A 16 -19.16 -45.66 10.12
CA PHE A 16 -18.57 -44.46 10.67
C PHE A 16 -17.06 -44.61 10.58
N GLY A 17 -16.57 -44.39 9.36
CA GLY A 17 -15.18 -44.05 9.17
C GLY A 17 -14.91 -42.80 9.99
N SER A 18 -14.05 -42.92 11.00
CA SER A 18 -13.42 -41.84 11.73
C SER A 18 -12.59 -41.04 10.74
N GLY A 19 -13.26 -40.16 9.97
CA GLY A 19 -12.61 -39.03 9.34
C GLY A 19 -12.15 -38.12 10.47
N GLN A 20 -10.91 -38.27 10.87
CA GLN A 20 -10.20 -37.18 11.53
C GLN A 20 -10.12 -36.08 10.52
N ASP A 21 -11.07 -35.17 10.62
CA ASP A 21 -10.90 -33.81 10.05
C ASP A 21 -9.71 -33.20 10.78
N ASN A 22 -8.52 -33.38 10.20
CA ASN A 22 -7.37 -32.55 10.49
C ASN A 22 -7.75 -31.14 10.07
N VAL A 23 -8.52 -30.44 10.89
CA VAL A 23 -8.60 -29.01 10.89
C VAL A 23 -7.17 -28.57 11.19
N ALA A 24 -6.44 -28.19 10.17
CA ALA A 24 -5.16 -27.53 10.31
C ALA A 24 -5.40 -26.37 11.27
N GLU A 25 -4.89 -26.48 12.49
CA GLU A 25 -4.92 -25.45 13.51
C GLU A 25 -4.43 -24.15 12.87
N GLY A 26 -5.29 -23.13 12.85
CA GLY A 26 -5.19 -21.95 12.03
C GLY A 26 -3.86 -21.23 12.18
N ALA A 27 -3.11 -21.22 11.11
CA ALA A 27 -2.19 -20.13 10.89
C ALA A 27 -3.03 -18.85 10.88
N ASP A 28 -2.69 -17.87 11.72
CA ASP A 28 -3.32 -16.56 11.69
C ASP A 28 -3.37 -16.07 10.23
N PRO A 29 -4.51 -15.50 9.78
CA PRO A 29 -4.61 -15.03 8.42
C PRO A 29 -3.45 -14.08 8.14
N PRO A 30 -2.78 -14.20 6.99
CA PRO A 30 -1.63 -13.37 6.69
C PRO A 30 -2.01 -11.90 6.84
N LEU A 31 -1.19 -11.13 7.56
CA LEU A 31 -1.40 -9.70 7.73
C LEU A 31 -1.60 -9.04 6.36
N ALA A 32 -2.53 -8.10 6.28
CA ALA A 32 -2.84 -7.36 5.07
C ALA A 32 -1.58 -6.72 4.46
N GLN A 33 -1.41 -6.79 3.14
CA GLN A 33 -0.26 -6.18 2.46
C GLN A 33 -0.28 -4.66 2.62
N ILE A 34 0.82 -4.08 3.12
CA ILE A 34 0.98 -2.63 3.21
C ILE A 34 1.48 -2.08 1.88
N TYR A 35 0.76 -1.09 1.35
CA TYR A 35 1.18 -0.19 0.28
C TYR A 35 1.42 1.20 0.85
N VAL A 36 2.52 1.84 0.46
CA VAL A 36 2.87 3.17 0.95
C VAL A 36 3.17 4.12 -0.22
N ASP A 37 2.58 5.31 -0.18
CA ASP A 37 2.92 6.37 -1.14
C ASP A 37 4.30 6.97 -0.84
N MET A 38 4.85 7.65 -1.82
CA MET A 38 6.14 8.35 -1.68
C MET A 38 5.94 9.81 -1.28
N ASP A 39 5.27 10.60 -2.13
CA ASP A 39 5.19 12.05 -1.99
C ASP A 39 4.42 12.43 -0.72
N GLN A 40 4.98 13.30 0.11
CA GLN A 40 4.42 13.75 1.40
C GLN A 40 4.15 12.64 2.44
N VAL A 41 4.61 11.41 2.15
CA VAL A 41 4.62 10.30 3.12
C VAL A 41 6.06 9.93 3.48
N LEU A 42 6.84 9.51 2.52
CA LEU A 42 8.28 9.20 2.69
C LEU A 42 9.18 10.32 2.17
N VAL A 43 8.72 11.06 1.17
CA VAL A 43 9.51 11.96 0.33
C VAL A 43 8.94 13.38 0.36
N ASP A 44 9.78 14.37 0.64
CA ASP A 44 9.41 15.79 0.73
C ASP A 44 9.34 16.43 -0.67
N PHE A 45 8.27 16.12 -1.41
CA PHE A 45 8.03 16.69 -2.74
C PHE A 45 7.82 18.22 -2.66
N LEU A 46 6.98 18.68 -1.72
CA LEU A 46 6.66 20.11 -1.62
C LEU A 46 7.87 20.95 -1.22
N GLY A 47 8.67 20.48 -0.28
CA GLY A 47 9.94 21.14 0.05
C GLY A 47 10.92 21.14 -1.12
N GLY A 48 10.97 20.04 -1.90
CA GLY A 48 11.74 19.97 -3.14
C GLY A 48 11.27 20.99 -4.18
N ALA A 49 9.97 21.08 -4.41
CA ALA A 49 9.38 22.05 -5.31
C ALA A 49 9.64 23.50 -4.86
N LYS A 50 9.49 23.79 -3.56
CA LYS A 50 9.78 25.11 -2.98
C LYS A 50 11.24 25.55 -3.20
N ARG A 51 12.19 24.64 -3.09
CA ARG A 51 13.62 24.96 -3.36
C ARG A 51 13.86 25.40 -4.80
N VAL A 52 13.11 24.88 -5.75
CA VAL A 52 13.24 25.22 -7.18
C VAL A 52 12.43 26.46 -7.57
N LEU A 53 11.22 26.61 -7.01
CA LEU A 53 10.26 27.67 -7.37
C LEU A 53 10.43 28.95 -6.55
N GLY A 54 11.02 28.88 -5.35
CA GLY A 54 11.21 30.01 -4.44
C GLY A 54 10.47 29.82 -3.11
N LYS A 55 10.85 30.63 -2.11
CA LYS A 55 10.40 30.47 -0.71
C LYS A 55 8.91 30.74 -0.49
N ASP A 56 8.30 31.58 -1.32
CA ASP A 56 6.91 32.03 -1.15
C ASP A 56 5.88 31.03 -1.69
N TYR A 57 6.34 29.88 -2.18
CA TYR A 57 5.49 28.86 -2.74
C TYR A 57 4.85 27.99 -1.65
N THR A 58 3.50 27.98 -1.58
CA THR A 58 2.72 27.24 -0.57
C THR A 58 2.09 25.95 -1.12
N ASP A 59 1.58 25.09 -0.24
CA ASP A 59 0.83 23.90 -0.63
C ASP A 59 -0.47 24.26 -1.37
N LYS A 60 -1.06 25.43 -1.06
CA LYS A 60 -2.21 25.97 -1.78
C LYS A 60 -1.82 26.29 -3.22
N ASP A 61 -0.66 26.95 -3.41
CA ASP A 61 -0.15 27.28 -4.73
C ASP A 61 0.10 26.05 -5.59
N TRP A 62 0.55 24.94 -4.98
CA TRP A 62 0.70 23.69 -5.69
C TRP A 62 -0.65 23.16 -6.21
N LYS A 63 -1.69 23.21 -5.40
CA LYS A 63 -3.04 22.76 -5.76
C LYS A 63 -3.72 23.64 -6.81
N THR A 64 -3.41 24.93 -6.80
CA THR A 64 -4.03 25.94 -7.69
C THR A 64 -3.15 26.35 -8.86
N SER A 65 -1.88 25.89 -8.88
CA SER A 65 -0.92 26.33 -9.90
C SER A 65 -1.24 25.73 -11.27
N GLY A 66 -1.34 26.59 -12.26
CA GLY A 66 -1.44 26.23 -13.65
C GLY A 66 -0.15 25.65 -14.24
N GLU A 67 -0.13 25.51 -15.56
CA GLU A 67 0.96 24.94 -16.38
C GLU A 67 2.34 25.56 -16.12
N ASP A 68 2.41 26.87 -15.81
CA ASP A 68 3.67 27.61 -15.70
C ASP A 68 4.62 27.02 -14.66
N LYS A 69 4.12 26.64 -13.50
CA LYS A 69 4.97 26.13 -12.40
C LYS A 69 5.47 24.72 -12.67
N LYS A 70 4.67 23.87 -13.28
CA LYS A 70 5.09 22.55 -13.74
C LYS A 70 6.17 22.67 -14.81
N SER A 71 5.99 23.59 -15.76
CA SER A 71 6.97 23.92 -16.79
C SER A 71 8.28 24.41 -16.17
N ILE A 72 8.23 25.32 -15.19
CA ILE A 72 9.41 25.82 -14.47
C ILE A 72 10.13 24.67 -13.75
N LEU A 73 9.40 23.81 -13.03
CA LEU A 73 9.99 22.64 -12.36
C LEU A 73 10.68 21.70 -13.35
N THR A 74 10.03 21.38 -14.45
CA THR A 74 10.58 20.49 -15.47
C THR A 74 11.85 21.07 -16.11
N LYS A 75 11.86 22.38 -16.39
CA LYS A 75 13.02 23.07 -16.99
C LYS A 75 14.18 23.22 -16.01
N LYS A 76 13.90 23.68 -14.78
CA LYS A 76 14.95 23.95 -13.79
C LYS A 76 15.44 22.71 -13.04
N SER A 77 14.62 21.69 -12.92
CA SER A 77 14.96 20.46 -12.19
C SER A 77 14.33 19.22 -12.85
N PRO A 78 14.80 18.84 -14.04
CA PRO A 78 14.23 17.71 -14.80
C PRO A 78 14.33 16.35 -14.08
N ASN A 79 15.22 16.24 -13.11
CA ASN A 79 15.41 15.05 -12.26
C ASN A 79 15.02 15.34 -10.80
N LEU A 80 13.97 16.13 -10.59
CA LEU A 80 13.52 16.55 -9.27
C LEU A 80 13.31 15.35 -8.33
N PHE A 81 12.54 14.35 -8.76
CA PHE A 81 12.13 13.23 -7.91
C PHE A 81 13.31 12.35 -7.44
N LYS A 82 14.37 12.26 -8.23
CA LYS A 82 15.59 11.53 -7.85
C LYS A 82 16.33 12.16 -6.67
N ASN A 83 16.21 13.49 -6.53
CA ASN A 83 17.00 14.32 -5.61
C ASN A 83 16.19 14.84 -4.42
N LEU A 84 14.96 14.33 -4.22
CA LEU A 84 14.13 14.73 -3.09
C LEU A 84 14.69 14.20 -1.76
N ASN A 85 14.51 15.00 -0.72
CA ASN A 85 14.81 14.60 0.64
C ASN A 85 13.71 13.68 1.20
N TRP A 86 14.03 12.97 2.25
CA TRP A 86 13.03 12.34 3.08
C TRP A 86 12.09 13.38 3.70
N MET A 87 10.83 12.98 3.93
CA MET A 87 9.99 13.67 4.90
C MET A 87 10.67 13.66 6.27
N ARG A 88 10.38 14.68 7.08
CA ARG A 88 10.99 14.86 8.41
C ARG A 88 10.93 13.58 9.26
N ASP A 89 9.84 12.86 9.22
CA ASP A 89 9.57 11.64 9.97
C ASP A 89 9.45 10.38 9.07
N GLY A 90 9.68 10.53 7.75
CA GLY A 90 9.57 9.43 6.79
C GLY A 90 10.49 8.25 7.08
N LYS A 91 11.71 8.52 7.60
CA LYS A 91 12.62 7.45 8.03
C LYS A 91 12.08 6.65 9.22
N SER A 92 11.41 7.31 10.16
CA SER A 92 10.78 6.65 11.31
C SER A 92 9.62 5.75 10.86
N LEU A 93 8.79 6.23 9.94
CA LEU A 93 7.74 5.42 9.34
C LEU A 93 8.32 4.21 8.61
N TRP A 94 9.34 4.45 7.74
CA TRP A 94 9.97 3.38 6.97
C TRP A 94 10.61 2.33 7.86
N SER A 95 11.33 2.73 8.91
CA SER A 95 11.95 1.81 9.88
C SER A 95 10.92 0.89 10.55
N PHE A 96 9.70 1.37 10.79
CA PHE A 96 8.62 0.56 11.33
C PHE A 96 8.05 -0.40 10.29
N ILE A 97 7.59 0.13 9.13
CA ILE A 97 6.88 -0.68 8.15
C ILE A 97 7.77 -1.65 7.37
N SER A 98 9.07 -1.37 7.21
CA SER A 98 10.01 -2.22 6.45
C SER A 98 10.09 -3.67 6.96
N LYS A 99 9.77 -3.89 8.23
CA LYS A 99 9.70 -5.23 8.85
C LYS A 99 8.52 -6.08 8.36
N HIS A 100 7.54 -5.43 7.72
CA HIS A 100 6.30 -6.04 7.26
C HIS A 100 6.23 -6.12 5.72
N SER A 101 7.38 -6.14 5.04
CA SER A 101 7.50 -6.27 3.58
C SER A 101 6.59 -5.32 2.79
N PRO A 102 6.63 -4.00 3.04
CA PRO A 102 5.75 -3.05 2.38
C PRO A 102 6.08 -2.92 0.91
N LYS A 103 5.08 -2.56 0.10
CA LYS A 103 5.24 -2.20 -1.31
C LYS A 103 5.08 -0.71 -1.51
N ILE A 104 5.86 -0.14 -2.40
CA ILE A 104 5.66 1.25 -2.84
C ILE A 104 4.53 1.30 -3.87
N LEU A 105 3.59 2.21 -3.67
CA LEU A 105 2.51 2.49 -4.61
C LEU A 105 2.34 3.98 -4.80
N SER A 106 3.05 4.56 -5.77
CA SER A 106 3.11 6.01 -5.96
C SER A 106 2.70 6.41 -7.37
N ALA A 107 2.05 7.57 -7.46
CA ALA A 107 1.73 8.15 -8.75
C ALA A 107 2.97 8.80 -9.39
N HIS A 108 3.06 8.72 -10.73
CA HIS A 108 4.10 9.41 -11.49
C HIS A 108 3.49 10.42 -12.48
N PRO A 109 3.94 11.68 -12.46
CA PRO A 109 3.41 12.73 -13.32
C PRO A 109 4.16 12.84 -14.65
N THR A 110 4.37 11.72 -15.37
CA THR A 110 5.15 11.71 -16.63
C THR A 110 4.55 12.58 -17.74
N ALA A 111 3.27 12.95 -17.65
CA ALA A 111 2.65 13.86 -18.60
C ALA A 111 3.32 15.27 -18.63
N TRP A 112 3.88 15.73 -17.50
CA TRP A 112 4.56 17.01 -17.43
C TRP A 112 6.01 16.92 -16.92
N MET A 113 6.42 15.80 -16.34
CA MET A 113 7.80 15.51 -15.94
C MET A 113 8.20 14.11 -16.43
N PRO A 114 8.76 14.01 -17.65
CA PRO A 114 9.04 12.71 -18.30
C PRO A 114 9.89 11.77 -17.46
N ASN A 115 10.87 12.29 -16.72
CA ASN A 115 11.78 11.50 -15.89
C ASN A 115 11.19 11.03 -14.54
N ALA A 116 9.98 11.47 -14.18
CA ALA A 116 9.42 11.23 -12.84
C ALA A 116 9.37 9.75 -12.45
N LYS A 117 9.06 8.85 -13.38
CA LYS A 117 8.99 7.41 -13.11
C LYS A 117 10.38 6.82 -12.84
N SER A 118 11.35 7.11 -13.69
CA SER A 118 12.74 6.64 -13.52
C SER A 118 13.40 7.24 -12.28
N ASP A 119 13.14 8.51 -12.01
CA ASP A 119 13.64 9.22 -10.83
C ASP A 119 13.12 8.62 -9.53
N LYS A 120 11.80 8.37 -9.44
CA LYS A 120 11.19 7.70 -8.28
C LYS A 120 11.77 6.31 -8.08
N SER A 121 11.94 5.53 -9.15
CA SER A 121 12.60 4.21 -9.07
C SER A 121 14.03 4.33 -8.54
N ALA A 122 14.80 5.30 -9.04
CA ALA A 122 16.17 5.54 -8.58
C ALA A 122 16.22 5.96 -7.10
N TRP A 123 15.29 6.82 -6.67
CA TRP A 123 15.16 7.23 -5.27
C TRP A 123 14.87 6.02 -4.36
N VAL A 124 13.90 5.17 -4.74
CA VAL A 124 13.53 3.95 -3.99
C VAL A 124 14.72 3.01 -3.89
N LYS A 125 15.40 2.73 -5.01
CA LYS A 125 16.59 1.86 -5.03
C LYS A 125 17.68 2.38 -4.09
N LYS A 126 17.93 3.68 -4.09
CA LYS A 126 18.97 4.32 -3.25
C LYS A 126 18.63 4.30 -1.77
N ASN A 127 17.36 4.50 -1.41
CA ASN A 127 16.97 4.84 -0.04
C ASN A 127 16.26 3.70 0.71
N LEU A 128 15.57 2.79 0.01
CA LEU A 128 14.70 1.80 0.65
C LEU A 128 15.23 0.37 0.58
N GLY A 129 16.07 0.04 -0.38
CA GLY A 129 16.68 -1.28 -0.53
C GLY A 129 15.71 -2.42 -0.82
N ILE A 130 14.48 -2.12 -1.31
CA ILE A 130 13.47 -3.12 -1.65
C ILE A 130 13.61 -3.60 -3.10
N LYS A 131 13.01 -4.76 -3.39
CA LYS A 131 12.99 -5.34 -4.74
C LYS A 131 12.20 -4.46 -5.71
N SER A 132 12.61 -4.41 -6.97
CA SER A 132 11.87 -3.67 -8.01
C SER A 132 10.46 -4.20 -8.24
N SER A 133 10.20 -5.48 -8.00
CA SER A 133 8.86 -6.09 -8.03
C SER A 133 7.89 -5.50 -7.00
N ASP A 134 8.40 -4.90 -5.92
CA ASP A 134 7.61 -4.29 -4.86
C ASP A 134 7.43 -2.77 -5.05
N VAL A 135 7.79 -2.26 -6.23
CA VAL A 135 7.72 -0.84 -6.58
C VAL A 135 6.70 -0.62 -7.69
N HIS A 136 5.54 -0.12 -7.35
CA HIS A 136 4.44 0.16 -8.27
C HIS A 136 4.33 1.66 -8.52
N LEU A 137 4.85 2.11 -9.65
CA LEU A 137 4.73 3.49 -10.12
C LEU A 137 3.68 3.55 -11.21
N VAL A 138 2.52 4.10 -10.89
CA VAL A 138 1.30 4.04 -11.68
C VAL A 138 0.71 5.43 -11.94
N HIS A 139 -0.27 5.54 -12.84
CA HIS A 139 -1.13 6.73 -12.88
C HIS A 139 -2.05 6.75 -11.65
N ARG A 140 -2.28 7.93 -11.06
CA ARG A 140 -3.02 8.09 -9.80
C ARG A 140 -4.33 7.27 -9.72
N PRO A 141 -5.23 7.28 -10.73
CA PRO A 141 -6.49 6.53 -10.65
C PRO A 141 -6.31 5.01 -10.59
N MET A 142 -5.13 4.51 -10.98
CA MET A 142 -4.83 3.07 -10.98
C MET A 142 -4.48 2.54 -9.58
N LYS A 143 -4.17 3.42 -8.61
CA LYS A 143 -3.84 2.99 -7.24
C LYS A 143 -4.91 2.06 -6.66
N LYS A 144 -6.19 2.37 -6.84
CA LYS A 144 -7.31 1.58 -6.29
C LYS A 144 -7.35 0.13 -6.77
N GLN A 145 -6.68 -0.22 -7.87
CA GLN A 145 -6.62 -1.60 -8.37
C GLN A 145 -5.81 -2.54 -7.45
N TYR A 146 -5.02 -1.97 -6.56
CA TYR A 146 -4.22 -2.71 -5.58
C TYR A 146 -4.93 -2.82 -4.22
N ALA A 147 -6.19 -2.37 -4.11
CA ALA A 147 -6.90 -2.30 -2.83
C ALA A 147 -7.18 -3.68 -2.22
N THR A 148 -7.26 -4.71 -3.04
CA THR A 148 -7.46 -6.09 -2.56
C THR A 148 -6.51 -7.06 -3.27
N THR A 149 -6.20 -8.17 -2.60
CA THR A 149 -5.49 -9.31 -3.19
C THR A 149 -6.25 -10.58 -2.82
N ASN A 150 -6.70 -11.36 -3.81
CA ASN A 150 -7.50 -12.56 -3.59
C ASN A 150 -8.73 -12.33 -2.69
N GLY A 151 -9.39 -11.18 -2.86
CA GLY A 151 -10.55 -10.78 -2.06
C GLY A 151 -10.22 -10.25 -0.65
N GLN A 152 -8.96 -10.29 -0.22
CA GLN A 152 -8.52 -9.75 1.07
C GLN A 152 -8.11 -8.28 0.94
N PRO A 153 -8.51 -7.42 1.91
CA PRO A 153 -8.18 -6.00 1.87
C PRO A 153 -6.68 -5.77 2.09
N ASN A 154 -6.10 -4.89 1.28
CA ASN A 154 -4.76 -4.35 1.48
C ASN A 154 -4.82 -2.99 2.19
N ILE A 155 -3.72 -2.58 2.80
CA ILE A 155 -3.59 -1.28 3.47
C ILE A 155 -2.90 -0.28 2.53
N LEU A 156 -3.45 0.94 2.41
CA LEU A 156 -2.78 2.07 1.77
C LEU A 156 -2.45 3.15 2.79
N ILE A 157 -1.19 3.56 2.85
CA ILE A 157 -0.72 4.75 3.57
C ILE A 157 -0.48 5.85 2.54
N ASP A 158 -1.29 6.92 2.58
CA ASP A 158 -1.27 8.00 1.56
C ASP A 158 -1.73 9.31 2.22
N ASP A 159 -1.12 10.45 1.87
CA ASP A 159 -1.47 11.77 2.40
C ASP A 159 -2.71 12.39 1.74
N HIS A 160 -3.14 11.84 0.61
CA HIS A 160 -4.18 12.41 -0.21
C HIS A 160 -5.55 11.77 0.06
N THR A 161 -6.47 12.53 0.66
CA THR A 161 -7.83 12.06 1.05
C THR A 161 -8.58 11.38 -0.10
N LYS A 162 -8.44 11.87 -1.35
CA LYS A 162 -9.10 11.27 -2.51
C LYS A 162 -8.59 9.86 -2.79
N ASN A 163 -7.28 9.62 -2.67
CA ASN A 163 -6.69 8.30 -2.85
C ASN A 163 -7.23 7.32 -1.79
N ILE A 164 -7.29 7.78 -0.53
CA ILE A 164 -7.84 6.98 0.59
C ILE A 164 -9.30 6.60 0.34
N LYS A 165 -10.14 7.57 -0.08
CA LYS A 165 -11.57 7.30 -0.37
C LYS A 165 -11.73 6.32 -1.53
N GLU A 166 -10.99 6.51 -2.62
CA GLU A 166 -11.04 5.61 -3.79
C GLU A 166 -10.56 4.20 -3.45
N TRP A 167 -9.53 4.09 -2.58
CA TRP A 167 -9.02 2.81 -2.08
C TRP A 167 -10.04 2.08 -1.22
N GLN A 168 -10.68 2.78 -0.28
CA GLN A 168 -11.72 2.22 0.59
C GLN A 168 -12.95 1.78 -0.23
N SER A 169 -13.36 2.57 -1.22
CA SER A 169 -14.45 2.20 -2.13
C SER A 169 -14.13 0.96 -2.98
N ALA A 170 -12.86 0.60 -3.13
CA ALA A 170 -12.40 -0.60 -3.81
C ALA A 170 -12.14 -1.79 -2.85
N GLY A 171 -12.58 -1.70 -1.59
CA GLY A 171 -12.51 -2.76 -0.59
C GLY A 171 -11.22 -2.81 0.23
N GLY A 172 -10.32 -1.84 0.09
CA GLY A 172 -9.09 -1.77 0.87
C GLY A 172 -9.22 -0.96 2.16
N ILE A 173 -8.20 -1.04 3.02
CA ILE A 173 -8.08 -0.29 4.26
C ILE A 173 -7.20 0.95 4.02
N GLY A 174 -7.77 2.14 4.11
CA GLY A 174 -7.05 3.40 3.88
C GLY A 174 -6.57 4.05 5.19
N ILE A 175 -5.30 4.41 5.26
CA ILE A 175 -4.72 5.20 6.36
C ILE A 175 -4.32 6.56 5.80
N LEU A 176 -5.11 7.60 6.08
CA LEU A 176 -4.73 8.97 5.78
C LEU A 176 -3.52 9.33 6.63
N HIS A 177 -2.38 9.54 5.95
CA HIS A 177 -1.12 9.90 6.57
C HIS A 177 -1.09 11.39 6.91
N THR A 178 -0.74 11.70 8.15
CA THR A 178 -0.50 13.08 8.62
C THR A 178 0.87 13.22 9.26
N ASN A 179 1.35 12.16 9.90
CA ASN A 179 2.69 12.01 10.46
C ASN A 179 2.97 10.52 10.77
N ALA A 180 4.23 10.17 10.95
CA ALA A 180 4.66 8.79 11.20
C ALA A 180 4.07 8.22 12.49
N ALA A 181 4.06 8.99 13.58
CA ALA A 181 3.60 8.52 14.90
C ALA A 181 2.13 8.06 14.85
N SER A 182 1.25 8.90 14.27
CA SER A 182 -0.17 8.57 14.10
C SER A 182 -0.39 7.35 13.20
N THR A 183 0.36 7.26 12.10
CA THR A 183 0.28 6.13 11.17
C THR A 183 0.73 4.83 11.82
N ILE A 184 1.86 4.83 12.52
CA ILE A 184 2.39 3.68 13.26
C ILE A 184 1.39 3.23 14.35
N GLN A 185 0.78 4.18 15.07
CA GLN A 185 -0.21 3.84 16.08
C GLN A 185 -1.44 3.12 15.48
N LYS A 186 -1.90 3.56 14.30
CA LYS A 186 -3.00 2.89 13.58
C LYS A 186 -2.60 1.46 13.14
N LEU A 187 -1.40 1.30 12.60
CA LEU A 187 -0.87 -0.01 12.20
C LEU A 187 -0.75 -0.97 13.38
N LYS A 188 -0.21 -0.51 14.52
CA LYS A 188 -0.15 -1.32 15.76
C LYS A 188 -1.51 -1.79 16.24
N LYS A 189 -2.56 -0.97 16.11
CA LYS A 189 -3.95 -1.37 16.45
C LYS A 189 -4.50 -2.44 15.48
N MET A 190 -3.89 -2.62 14.32
CA MET A 190 -4.23 -3.64 13.33
C MET A 190 -3.35 -4.90 13.44
N GLY A 191 -2.46 -5.00 14.44
CA GLY A 191 -1.62 -6.15 14.69
C GLY A 191 -0.22 -6.11 14.06
N PHE A 192 0.19 -4.96 13.48
CA PHE A 192 1.54 -4.76 12.93
C PHE A 192 2.58 -4.38 13.98
#